data_dc853bb3952693700ef7818b8083e034
#
_entry.id   dc853bb3952693700ef7818b8083e034
#
_cell.length_a   1.000
_cell.length_b   1.000
_cell.length_c   1.000
_cell.angle_alpha   90.00
_cell.angle_beta   90.00
_cell.angle_gamma   90.00
#
_symmetry.space_group_name_H-M   'P 1'
#
loop_
_entity.id
_entity.type
_entity.pdbx_description
1 polymer ?
#
loop_
_entity_poly.entity_id
_entity_poly.type
_entity_poly.pdbx_seq_one_letter_code
_entity_poly.pdbx_strand_id
1 'polypeptide(L)'
;MLESIYESDKLDFIDMKIKETKIKIPSYEITSESAYLNRRKLIQSVGLLSLGVGISERSFGQDQSVQTLQSIKNEKYSTSETPNSYSDITTYNNFYEFGMQKSDPYMNSGMFEPKPWSVEVSGEAKITGTFDIEDLIDFNKLEERIYRLRCVEAWSMVVPWVGIPLSAILKKFEPLSSAKYVSFDTVYRPDQMPGQKRRILRWPYTEGLTIQEAMHPLTLMAVGIYGKELLNQNGAPMRLVIPWKYGFKSIKSINKIRFQERQPKTSWNISAPQEYGFYANVNPAVDHPRWSQARERRIGTGFFGAKQPTTLFNGYADEVADLYRGLNLRKYY
;
A
#
# COMPACT_ATOMS: atom_id res chain seq x y z
N MET A 1 44.99 37.17 5.61
CA MET A 1 43.94 37.65 6.54
C MET A 1 42.59 37.20 6.02
N LEU A 2 42.44 35.85 5.82
CA LEU A 2 41.18 35.18 5.39
C LEU A 2 41.32 33.68 5.72
N GLU A 3 41.64 33.40 7.00
CA GLU A 3 41.60 32.05 7.59
C GLU A 3 41.14 32.23 9.02
N SER A 4 39.80 32.23 9.24
CA SER A 4 39.21 32.00 10.57
C SER A 4 37.71 32.18 10.53
N ILE A 5 36.96 31.43 9.76
CA ILE A 5 35.51 31.21 9.94
C ILE A 5 35.16 29.79 9.44
N TYR A 6 35.79 28.78 10.05
CA TYR A 6 35.39 27.39 9.81
C TYR A 6 35.74 26.51 11.01
N GLU A 7 35.34 26.96 12.19
CA GLU A 7 35.44 26.11 13.39
C GLU A 7 34.48 26.62 14.47
N SER A 8 33.21 26.20 14.41
CA SER A 8 32.34 26.05 15.59
C SER A 8 30.94 25.65 15.18
N ASP A 9 30.69 24.41 14.86
CA ASP A 9 29.41 23.76 15.06
C ASP A 9 29.64 22.25 15.25
N LYS A 10 30.41 21.92 16.28
CA LYS A 10 30.32 20.61 16.92
C LYS A 10 29.03 20.63 17.75
N LEU A 11 27.99 20.09 17.18
CA LEU A 11 26.74 19.79 17.87
C LEU A 11 27.02 18.83 19.02
N ASP A 12 26.87 19.32 20.23
CA ASP A 12 26.82 18.54 21.45
C ASP A 12 25.78 17.44 21.33
N PHE A 13 26.22 16.19 21.32
CA PHE A 13 25.38 15.02 21.55
C PHE A 13 24.95 15.06 23.02
N ILE A 14 23.78 15.60 23.28
CA ILE A 14 23.14 15.53 24.59
C ILE A 14 22.71 14.08 24.80
N ASP A 15 23.35 13.50 25.79
CA ASP A 15 23.06 12.18 26.35
C ASP A 15 21.64 12.18 26.97
N MET A 16 20.61 11.88 26.16
CA MET A 16 19.23 11.75 26.66
C MET A 16 19.06 10.36 27.24
N LYS A 17 19.22 10.23 28.56
CA LYS A 17 18.74 9.09 29.34
C LYS A 17 17.26 8.85 29.04
N ILE A 18 16.98 7.81 28.27
CA ILE A 18 15.62 7.32 28.01
C ILE A 18 15.07 6.77 29.33
N LYS A 19 14.14 7.50 29.96
CA LYS A 19 13.29 6.95 31.01
C LYS A 19 12.35 5.93 30.35
N GLU A 20 12.57 4.65 30.65
CA GLU A 20 11.61 3.57 30.33
C GLU A 20 10.28 3.84 31.03
N THR A 21 9.35 4.46 30.35
CA THR A 21 7.94 4.44 30.74
C THR A 21 7.33 3.12 30.27
N LYS A 22 7.18 2.17 31.19
CA LYS A 22 6.44 0.93 30.96
C LYS A 22 4.96 1.25 30.72
N ILE A 23 4.57 1.44 29.45
CA ILE A 23 3.16 1.48 29.05
C ILE A 23 2.65 0.03 29.16
N LYS A 24 1.80 -0.24 30.14
CA LYS A 24 1.07 -1.52 30.24
C LYS A 24 0.01 -1.56 29.14
N ILE A 25 0.28 -2.31 28.06
CA ILE A 25 -0.74 -2.65 27.08
C ILE A 25 -1.69 -3.67 27.74
N PRO A 26 -3.01 -3.45 27.73
CA PRO A 26 -3.96 -4.39 28.30
C PRO A 26 -3.82 -5.77 27.63
N SER A 27 -3.81 -6.85 28.41
CA SER A 27 -3.54 -8.21 27.93
C SER A 27 -4.55 -8.75 26.90
N TYR A 28 -5.71 -8.13 26.75
CA TYR A 28 -6.71 -8.48 25.74
C TYR A 28 -6.41 -7.94 24.34
N GLU A 29 -5.46 -7.01 24.21
CA GLU A 29 -5.00 -6.49 22.90
C GLU A 29 -3.80 -7.28 22.33
N ILE A 30 -3.24 -8.19 23.12
CA ILE A 30 -2.11 -9.03 22.72
C ILE A 30 -2.64 -10.43 22.47
N THR A 31 -2.84 -10.79 21.19
CA THR A 31 -3.07 -12.19 20.84
C THR A 31 -1.82 -12.97 21.24
N SER A 32 -1.90 -13.82 22.26
CA SER A 32 -0.75 -14.58 22.74
C SER A 32 -0.23 -15.51 21.63
N GLU A 33 1.09 -15.63 21.52
CA GLU A 33 1.76 -16.50 20.55
C GLU A 33 1.24 -17.95 20.62
N SER A 34 0.90 -18.42 21.83
CA SER A 34 0.27 -19.72 22.07
C SER A 34 -1.13 -19.85 21.46
N ALA A 35 -1.94 -18.77 21.45
CA ALA A 35 -3.25 -18.78 20.80
C ALA A 35 -3.13 -18.81 19.27
N TYR A 36 -2.11 -18.17 18.70
CA TYR A 36 -1.82 -18.22 17.28
C TYR A 36 -1.32 -19.60 16.83
N LEU A 37 -0.42 -20.22 17.59
CA LEU A 37 0.13 -21.54 17.31
C LEU A 37 -0.90 -22.67 17.52
N ASN A 38 -1.79 -22.55 18.51
CA ASN A 38 -2.84 -23.52 18.75
C ASN A 38 -3.93 -23.51 17.67
N ARG A 39 -4.24 -22.36 17.06
CA ARG A 39 -5.14 -22.30 15.88
C ARG A 39 -4.59 -23.10 14.71
N ARG A 40 -3.29 -23.01 14.43
CA ARG A 40 -2.65 -23.77 13.34
C ARG A 40 -2.67 -25.29 13.61
N LYS A 41 -2.44 -25.74 14.86
CA LYS A 41 -2.55 -27.15 15.27
C LYS A 41 -4.00 -27.62 15.24
N LEU A 42 -4.97 -26.80 15.61
CA LEU A 42 -6.39 -27.15 15.57
C LEU A 42 -6.87 -27.37 14.13
N ILE A 43 -6.44 -26.53 13.19
CA ILE A 43 -6.77 -26.69 11.76
C ILE A 43 -6.14 -27.96 11.18
N GLN A 44 -4.94 -28.33 11.63
CA GLN A 44 -4.27 -29.57 11.19
C GLN A 44 -4.84 -30.85 11.83
N SER A 45 -5.41 -30.75 13.04
CA SER A 45 -5.99 -31.94 13.74
C SER A 45 -7.44 -32.21 13.35
N VAL A 46 -8.20 -31.27 12.85
CA VAL A 46 -9.57 -31.47 12.34
C VAL A 46 -9.57 -32.19 10.97
N GLY A 47 -8.45 -32.19 10.25
CA GLY A 47 -8.31 -32.93 8.98
C GLY A 47 -8.22 -34.45 9.05
N LEU A 48 -8.21 -35.06 10.26
CA LEU A 48 -7.99 -36.53 10.43
C LEU A 48 -9.18 -37.32 11.00
N LEU A 49 -10.34 -36.69 11.21
CA LEU A 49 -11.54 -37.36 11.75
C LEU A 49 -12.82 -36.97 11.00
N SER A 50 -12.92 -37.30 9.71
CA SER A 50 -14.21 -37.29 9.01
C SER A 50 -14.34 -38.51 8.10
N LEU A 51 -14.71 -39.63 8.72
CA LEU A 51 -15.40 -40.73 8.06
C LEU A 51 -16.87 -40.31 7.88
N GLY A 52 -17.30 -40.04 6.65
CA GLY A 52 -18.63 -40.29 6.15
C GLY A 52 -19.77 -39.38 6.59
N VAL A 53 -19.79 -38.09 6.20
CA VAL A 53 -21.02 -37.37 5.87
C VAL A 53 -20.67 -36.41 4.73
N GLY A 54 -21.37 -36.51 3.61
CA GLY A 54 -21.17 -35.65 2.43
C GLY A 54 -21.54 -34.20 2.73
N ILE A 55 -20.63 -33.47 3.35
CA ILE A 55 -20.64 -32.00 3.42
C ILE A 55 -19.85 -31.55 2.23
N SER A 56 -20.52 -30.94 1.27
CA SER A 56 -19.89 -30.19 0.16
C SER A 56 -18.81 -29.33 0.77
N GLU A 57 -17.54 -29.71 0.61
CA GLU A 57 -16.39 -28.86 0.91
C GLU A 57 -16.48 -27.62 0.02
N ARG A 58 -17.04 -26.54 0.56
CA ARG A 58 -16.72 -25.23 0.03
C ARG A 58 -15.24 -25.01 0.30
N SER A 59 -14.45 -25.23 -0.73
CA SER A 59 -13.01 -24.98 -0.76
C SER A 59 -12.76 -23.55 -0.27
N PHE A 60 -12.25 -23.41 0.94
CA PHE A 60 -11.75 -22.15 1.46
C PHE A 60 -10.44 -21.83 0.72
N GLY A 61 -10.50 -20.88 -0.17
CA GLY A 61 -9.44 -20.49 -1.09
C GLY A 61 -9.88 -20.82 -2.50
N GLN A 62 -10.82 -20.01 -3.07
CA GLN A 62 -11.12 -20.12 -4.49
C GLN A 62 -9.83 -19.87 -5.26
N ASP A 63 -9.43 -20.84 -6.05
CA ASP A 63 -8.41 -20.72 -7.07
C ASP A 63 -8.92 -19.68 -8.09
N GLN A 64 -8.64 -18.40 -7.83
CA GLN A 64 -9.00 -17.33 -8.75
C GLN A 64 -8.18 -17.59 -10.03
N SER A 65 -8.83 -17.96 -11.10
CA SER A 65 -8.18 -18.12 -12.39
C SER A 65 -7.67 -16.76 -12.87
N VAL A 66 -6.41 -16.45 -12.56
CA VAL A 66 -5.73 -15.24 -13.01
C VAL A 66 -4.94 -15.50 -14.29
N GLN A 67 -5.03 -14.58 -15.24
CA GLN A 67 -4.30 -14.68 -16.48
C GLN A 67 -2.83 -14.30 -16.32
N THR A 68 -1.96 -14.91 -17.11
CA THR A 68 -0.57 -14.49 -17.23
C THR A 68 -0.49 -13.20 -18.04
N LEU A 69 0.26 -12.23 -17.55
CA LEU A 69 0.51 -10.96 -18.21
C LEU A 69 1.88 -10.96 -18.88
N GLN A 70 1.94 -10.53 -20.13
CA GLN A 70 3.21 -10.25 -20.81
C GLN A 70 3.73 -8.90 -20.33
N SER A 71 4.96 -8.84 -19.84
CA SER A 71 5.57 -7.60 -19.37
C SER A 71 7.07 -7.60 -19.61
N ILE A 72 7.66 -6.39 -19.70
CA ILE A 72 9.09 -6.20 -19.82
C ILE A 72 9.64 -5.76 -18.48
N LYS A 73 10.66 -6.44 -17.96
CA LYS A 73 11.30 -6.04 -16.71
C LYS A 73 11.98 -4.69 -16.86
N ASN A 74 11.63 -3.75 -15.98
CA ASN A 74 12.25 -2.43 -15.93
C ASN A 74 13.33 -2.40 -14.84
N GLU A 75 14.58 -2.68 -15.23
CA GLU A 75 15.72 -2.72 -14.30
C GLU A 75 16.00 -1.36 -13.66
N LYS A 76 15.79 -0.26 -14.39
CA LYS A 76 16.06 1.10 -13.90
C LYS A 76 15.29 1.43 -12.63
N TYR A 77 14.06 0.94 -12.53
CA TYR A 77 13.17 1.23 -11.40
C TYR A 77 12.98 0.03 -10.47
N SER A 78 13.74 -1.05 -10.66
CA SER A 78 13.67 -2.23 -9.81
C SER A 78 14.78 -2.25 -8.77
N THR A 79 14.48 -2.69 -7.54
CA THR A 79 15.50 -3.04 -6.57
C THR A 79 16.09 -4.41 -6.89
N SER A 80 17.35 -4.62 -6.50
CA SER A 80 18.03 -5.93 -6.58
C SER A 80 17.70 -6.86 -5.41
N GLU A 81 16.87 -6.41 -4.45
CA GLU A 81 16.47 -7.24 -3.31
C GLU A 81 15.59 -8.42 -3.77
N THR A 82 15.76 -9.56 -3.09
CA THR A 82 14.93 -10.74 -3.36
C THR A 82 13.46 -10.46 -3.03
N PRO A 83 12.54 -10.67 -3.98
CA PRO A 83 11.10 -10.57 -3.71
C PRO A 83 10.64 -11.54 -2.64
N ASN A 84 9.63 -11.16 -1.90
CA ASN A 84 8.91 -12.04 -0.96
C ASN A 84 8.27 -13.21 -1.71
N SER A 85 7.90 -14.27 -0.99
CA SER A 85 7.16 -15.37 -1.62
C SER A 85 5.77 -14.91 -2.10
N TYR A 86 5.25 -15.55 -3.15
CA TYR A 86 3.89 -15.30 -3.63
C TYR A 86 2.86 -15.48 -2.50
N SER A 87 3.05 -16.51 -1.67
CA SER A 87 2.18 -16.77 -0.52
C SER A 87 2.18 -15.62 0.49
N ASP A 88 3.36 -15.07 0.85
CA ASP A 88 3.43 -13.92 1.78
C ASP A 88 2.61 -12.74 1.27
N ILE A 89 2.74 -12.43 -0.02
CA ILE A 89 2.11 -11.26 -0.63
C ILE A 89 0.60 -11.45 -0.81
N THR A 90 0.15 -12.67 -1.05
CA THR A 90 -1.27 -12.94 -1.31
C THR A 90 -2.09 -13.26 -0.06
N THR A 91 -1.45 -13.62 1.06
CA THR A 91 -2.14 -14.02 2.31
C THR A 91 -1.98 -13.02 3.45
N TYR A 92 -1.05 -12.05 3.34
CA TYR A 92 -0.79 -11.05 4.37
C TYR A 92 -1.05 -9.63 3.82
N ASN A 93 -2.27 -9.13 3.99
CA ASN A 93 -2.73 -7.90 3.36
C ASN A 93 -3.42 -6.96 4.35
N ASN A 94 -3.33 -5.65 4.06
CA ASN A 94 -4.21 -4.63 4.62
C ASN A 94 -5.17 -4.18 3.53
N PHE A 95 -6.42 -4.62 3.59
CA PHE A 95 -7.49 -4.21 2.71
C PHE A 95 -8.80 -4.24 3.49
N TYR A 96 -9.10 -3.12 4.15
CA TYR A 96 -10.15 -3.01 5.16
C TYR A 96 -11.55 -3.25 4.59
N GLU A 97 -11.72 -3.09 3.30
CA GLU A 97 -12.93 -3.44 2.56
C GLU A 97 -13.31 -4.92 2.70
N PHE A 98 -12.31 -5.79 2.94
CA PHE A 98 -12.53 -7.23 3.19
C PHE A 98 -12.37 -7.63 4.66
N GLY A 99 -11.82 -6.77 5.51
CA GLY A 99 -11.67 -7.03 6.94
C GLY A 99 -10.41 -6.42 7.54
N MET A 100 -10.25 -6.54 8.86
CA MET A 100 -9.21 -5.86 9.64
C MET A 100 -7.96 -6.71 9.89
N GLN A 101 -8.11 -8.06 9.88
CA GLN A 101 -6.99 -8.97 10.08
C GLN A 101 -6.20 -9.12 8.78
N LYS A 102 -4.90 -9.44 8.89
CA LYS A 102 -4.03 -9.57 7.70
C LYS A 102 -4.45 -10.69 6.76
N SER A 103 -5.13 -11.71 7.27
CA SER A 103 -5.67 -12.83 6.50
C SER A 103 -7.08 -12.59 5.96
N ASP A 104 -7.83 -11.59 6.50
CA ASP A 104 -9.22 -11.35 6.11
C ASP A 104 -9.37 -11.08 4.61
N PRO A 105 -8.52 -10.26 3.96
CA PRO A 105 -8.65 -10.04 2.53
C PRO A 105 -8.52 -11.31 1.70
N TYR A 106 -7.60 -12.21 2.06
CA TYR A 106 -7.46 -13.51 1.40
C TYR A 106 -8.71 -14.38 1.60
N MET A 107 -9.27 -14.41 2.81
CA MET A 107 -10.43 -15.25 3.15
C MET A 107 -11.76 -14.70 2.62
N ASN A 108 -11.92 -13.38 2.56
CA ASN A 108 -13.22 -12.75 2.35
C ASN A 108 -13.40 -12.14 0.95
N SER A 109 -12.38 -12.13 0.08
CA SER A 109 -12.46 -11.47 -1.22
C SER A 109 -13.02 -12.33 -2.36
N GLY A 110 -13.36 -13.60 -2.09
CA GLY A 110 -13.80 -14.52 -3.12
C GLY A 110 -15.08 -14.13 -3.87
N MET A 111 -15.96 -13.34 -3.26
CA MET A 111 -17.19 -12.85 -3.90
C MET A 111 -16.97 -11.56 -4.73
N PHE A 112 -15.80 -10.97 -4.69
CA PHE A 112 -15.54 -9.74 -5.43
C PHE A 112 -15.28 -10.03 -6.90
N GLU A 113 -16.05 -9.37 -7.77
CA GLU A 113 -15.98 -9.50 -9.22
C GLU A 113 -15.24 -8.27 -9.81
N PRO A 114 -13.95 -8.42 -10.16
CA PRO A 114 -13.15 -7.31 -10.69
C PRO A 114 -13.37 -7.04 -12.18
N LYS A 115 -14.19 -7.80 -12.87
CA LYS A 115 -14.49 -7.65 -14.32
C LYS A 115 -15.99 -7.83 -14.58
N PRO A 116 -16.58 -7.05 -15.53
CA PRO A 116 -15.97 -5.93 -16.25
C PRO A 116 -15.67 -4.75 -15.32
N TRP A 117 -14.71 -3.87 -15.74
CA TRP A 117 -14.29 -2.74 -14.90
C TRP A 117 -14.21 -1.44 -15.67
N SER A 118 -14.83 -0.41 -15.10
CA SER A 118 -14.75 0.95 -15.63
C SER A 118 -14.34 1.94 -14.54
N VAL A 119 -13.78 3.06 -14.96
CA VAL A 119 -13.25 4.13 -14.10
C VAL A 119 -13.86 5.46 -14.51
N GLU A 120 -14.50 6.13 -13.57
CA GLU A 120 -14.97 7.51 -13.72
C GLU A 120 -13.80 8.48 -13.59
N VAL A 121 -13.59 9.33 -14.60
CA VAL A 121 -12.61 10.40 -14.60
C VAL A 121 -13.32 11.74 -14.59
N SER A 122 -12.98 12.63 -13.66
CA SER A 122 -13.67 13.90 -13.46
C SER A 122 -12.75 15.02 -12.98
N GLY A 123 -13.28 16.25 -12.89
CA GLY A 123 -12.63 17.43 -12.33
C GLY A 123 -11.80 18.21 -13.34
N GLU A 124 -10.66 18.74 -12.92
CA GLU A 124 -9.81 19.69 -13.65
C GLU A 124 -9.00 19.01 -14.78
N ALA A 125 -9.70 18.47 -15.78
CA ALA A 125 -9.14 17.85 -16.98
C ALA A 125 -10.00 18.18 -18.20
N LYS A 126 -9.42 18.17 -19.40
CA LYS A 126 -10.17 18.43 -20.64
C LYS A 126 -11.03 17.25 -21.05
N ILE A 127 -10.54 16.03 -20.79
CA ILE A 127 -11.23 14.78 -21.13
C ILE A 127 -11.73 14.16 -19.84
N THR A 128 -13.03 14.03 -19.69
CA THR A 128 -13.70 13.43 -18.53
C THR A 128 -14.77 12.45 -19.01
N GLY A 129 -15.19 11.54 -18.13
CA GLY A 129 -16.19 10.52 -18.47
C GLY A 129 -15.91 9.19 -17.77
N THR A 130 -16.57 8.15 -18.25
CA THR A 130 -16.34 6.77 -17.80
C THR A 130 -15.62 6.00 -18.90
N PHE A 131 -14.54 5.32 -18.52
CA PHE A 131 -13.65 4.61 -19.43
C PHE A 131 -13.49 3.17 -18.96
N ASP A 132 -13.47 2.23 -19.85
CA ASP A 132 -13.16 0.84 -19.53
C ASP A 132 -11.66 0.69 -19.23
N ILE A 133 -11.29 -0.31 -18.44
CA ILE A 133 -9.90 -0.51 -18.04
C ILE A 133 -8.98 -0.71 -19.26
N GLU A 134 -9.49 -1.30 -20.31
CA GLU A 134 -8.80 -1.54 -21.59
C GLU A 134 -8.49 -0.24 -22.34
N ASP A 135 -9.29 0.82 -22.15
CA ASP A 135 -9.02 2.15 -22.69
C ASP A 135 -7.94 2.88 -21.89
N LEU A 136 -7.84 2.57 -20.59
CA LEU A 136 -6.88 3.19 -19.68
C LEU A 136 -5.50 2.55 -19.77
N ILE A 137 -5.45 1.23 -19.81
CA ILE A 137 -4.23 0.42 -19.70
C ILE A 137 -3.92 -0.20 -21.06
N ASP A 138 -2.77 0.15 -21.64
CA ASP A 138 -2.23 -0.57 -22.78
C ASP A 138 -1.53 -1.84 -22.30
N PHE A 139 -2.23 -2.96 -22.35
CA PHE A 139 -1.73 -4.26 -21.89
C PHE A 139 -0.53 -4.79 -22.70
N ASN A 140 -0.22 -4.17 -23.85
CA ASN A 140 0.98 -4.50 -24.62
C ASN A 140 2.24 -3.75 -24.16
N LYS A 141 2.08 -2.78 -23.24
CA LYS A 141 3.16 -1.94 -22.72
C LYS A 141 3.38 -2.10 -21.22
N LEU A 142 3.02 -3.26 -20.68
CA LEU A 142 3.22 -3.51 -19.26
C LEU A 142 4.70 -3.66 -18.93
N GLU A 143 5.07 -3.10 -17.78
CA GLU A 143 6.39 -3.24 -17.18
C GLU A 143 6.30 -4.06 -15.89
N GLU A 144 7.29 -4.93 -15.66
CA GLU A 144 7.52 -5.50 -14.33
C GLU A 144 8.52 -4.63 -13.57
N ARG A 145 8.18 -4.24 -12.35
CA ARG A 145 9.02 -3.46 -11.44
C ARG A 145 9.05 -4.09 -10.07
N ILE A 146 10.25 -4.37 -9.57
CA ILE A 146 10.45 -4.93 -8.23
C ILE A 146 10.60 -3.77 -7.25
N TYR A 147 9.59 -3.55 -6.41
CA TYR A 147 9.55 -2.43 -5.47
C TYR A 147 9.52 -2.88 -4.02
N ARG A 148 10.18 -2.09 -3.16
CA ARG A 148 9.94 -2.14 -1.73
C ARG A 148 8.53 -1.63 -1.41
N LEU A 149 7.85 -2.29 -0.50
CA LEU A 149 6.60 -1.86 0.12
C LEU A 149 6.82 -1.69 1.62
N ARG A 150 6.48 -0.55 2.18
CA ARG A 150 6.58 -0.25 3.60
C ARG A 150 5.21 0.11 4.16
N CYS A 151 4.70 -0.67 5.09
CA CYS A 151 3.47 -0.36 5.80
C CYS A 151 3.75 0.60 6.97
N VAL A 152 2.81 1.50 7.26
CA VAL A 152 2.87 2.37 8.43
C VAL A 152 2.96 1.55 9.74
N GLU A 153 2.46 0.32 9.77
CA GLU A 153 2.53 -0.64 10.89
C GLU A 153 3.93 -1.28 11.08
N ALA A 154 4.97 -0.68 10.55
CA ALA A 154 6.36 -1.08 10.71
C ALA A 154 6.70 -2.50 10.19
N TRP A 155 6.07 -2.92 9.10
CA TRP A 155 6.47 -4.11 8.34
C TRP A 155 6.69 -3.79 6.86
N SER A 156 7.45 -4.62 6.17
CA SER A 156 7.81 -4.40 4.75
C SER A 156 7.85 -5.69 3.96
N MET A 157 7.75 -5.52 2.64
CA MET A 157 7.88 -6.56 1.63
C MET A 157 8.67 -6.02 0.43
N VAL A 158 9.12 -6.92 -0.44
CA VAL A 158 9.60 -6.63 -1.79
C VAL A 158 8.68 -7.36 -2.76
N VAL A 159 8.08 -6.63 -3.69
CA VAL A 159 7.00 -7.13 -4.54
C VAL A 159 7.30 -6.86 -6.01
N PRO A 160 7.24 -7.88 -6.89
CA PRO A 160 7.33 -7.70 -8.34
C PRO A 160 5.95 -7.32 -8.89
N TRP A 161 5.75 -6.03 -9.11
CA TRP A 161 4.53 -5.48 -9.67
C TRP A 161 4.55 -5.47 -11.18
N VAL A 162 3.41 -5.71 -11.80
CA VAL A 162 3.20 -5.53 -13.24
C VAL A 162 2.20 -4.40 -13.47
N GLY A 163 2.54 -3.43 -14.31
CA GLY A 163 1.67 -2.29 -14.59
C GLY A 163 2.30 -1.29 -15.56
N ILE A 164 1.75 -0.08 -15.57
CA ILE A 164 2.26 1.04 -16.35
C ILE A 164 2.47 2.28 -15.46
N PRO A 165 3.36 3.22 -15.81
CA PRO A 165 3.46 4.49 -15.11
C PRO A 165 2.11 5.19 -15.03
N LEU A 166 1.69 5.65 -13.85
CA LEU A 166 0.43 6.37 -13.68
C LEU A 166 0.34 7.57 -14.62
N SER A 167 1.45 8.26 -14.86
CA SER A 167 1.52 9.41 -15.78
C SER A 167 1.09 9.07 -17.21
N ALA A 168 1.25 7.83 -17.66
CA ALA A 168 0.81 7.41 -18.99
C ALA A 168 -0.73 7.40 -19.10
N ILE A 169 -1.42 7.07 -18.00
CA ILE A 169 -2.89 7.15 -17.91
C ILE A 169 -3.33 8.60 -17.78
N LEU A 170 -2.78 9.35 -16.81
CA LEU A 170 -3.25 10.70 -16.51
C LEU A 170 -3.08 11.67 -17.69
N LYS A 171 -2.03 11.53 -18.48
CA LYS A 171 -1.80 12.35 -19.68
C LYS A 171 -2.90 12.21 -20.73
N LYS A 172 -3.59 11.07 -20.80
CA LYS A 172 -4.71 10.86 -21.74
C LYS A 172 -5.87 11.83 -21.48
N PHE A 173 -6.00 12.33 -20.26
CA PHE A 173 -7.10 13.22 -19.84
C PHE A 173 -6.78 14.70 -19.96
N GLU A 174 -5.55 15.04 -20.36
CA GLU A 174 -5.08 16.42 -20.50
C GLU A 174 -5.40 17.28 -19.26
N PRO A 175 -4.77 17.01 -18.08
CA PRO A 175 -5.03 17.78 -16.87
C PRO A 175 -4.82 19.27 -17.10
N LEU A 176 -5.74 20.10 -16.58
CA LEU A 176 -5.64 21.55 -16.65
C LEU A 176 -4.53 22.07 -15.75
N SER A 177 -4.05 23.29 -15.99
CA SER A 177 -3.03 23.96 -15.14
C SER A 177 -3.51 24.20 -13.70
N SER A 178 -4.83 24.23 -13.48
CA SER A 178 -5.48 24.28 -12.17
C SER A 178 -5.41 22.96 -11.40
N ALA A 179 -5.18 21.83 -12.06
CA ALA A 179 -5.04 20.53 -11.40
C ALA A 179 -3.74 20.46 -10.59
N LYS A 180 -3.83 20.65 -9.28
CA LYS A 180 -2.69 20.56 -8.34
C LYS A 180 -2.61 19.20 -7.67
N TYR A 181 -3.73 18.49 -7.61
CA TYR A 181 -3.90 17.20 -6.95
C TYR A 181 -4.72 16.26 -7.83
N VAL A 182 -4.55 14.97 -7.57
CA VAL A 182 -5.42 13.93 -8.10
C VAL A 182 -5.84 13.03 -6.95
N SER A 183 -7.15 12.73 -6.85
CA SER A 183 -7.68 11.77 -5.89
C SER A 183 -8.23 10.54 -6.60
N PHE A 184 -8.29 9.46 -5.85
CA PHE A 184 -8.72 8.14 -6.28
C PHE A 184 -9.69 7.58 -5.25
N ASP A 185 -10.74 6.90 -5.70
CA ASP A 185 -11.65 6.17 -4.82
C ASP A 185 -11.64 4.68 -5.14
N THR A 186 -11.65 3.85 -4.10
CA THR A 186 -11.96 2.41 -4.20
C THR A 186 -13.43 2.25 -4.55
N VAL A 187 -13.75 1.21 -5.31
CA VAL A 187 -15.15 0.87 -5.61
C VAL A 187 -15.97 0.64 -4.33
N TYR A 188 -17.22 1.11 -4.32
CA TYR A 188 -18.15 0.88 -3.21
C TYR A 188 -19.13 -0.24 -3.56
N ARG A 189 -18.86 -1.46 -3.07
CA ARG A 189 -19.68 -2.66 -3.28
C ARG A 189 -19.80 -3.45 -1.98
N PRO A 190 -20.58 -2.97 -0.99
CA PRO A 190 -20.62 -3.59 0.34
C PRO A 190 -21.13 -5.05 0.35
N ASP A 191 -21.82 -5.50 -0.67
CA ASP A 191 -22.24 -6.90 -0.78
C ASP A 191 -21.11 -7.83 -1.23
N GLN A 192 -20.11 -7.32 -1.92
CA GLN A 192 -18.90 -8.06 -2.32
C GLN A 192 -17.71 -7.75 -1.41
N MET A 193 -17.75 -6.62 -0.70
CA MET A 193 -16.69 -6.11 0.18
C MET A 193 -17.25 -5.93 1.60
N PRO A 194 -17.33 -6.98 2.41
CA PRO A 194 -18.07 -6.98 3.69
C PRO A 194 -17.53 -5.99 4.72
N GLY A 195 -16.27 -5.58 4.64
CA GLY A 195 -15.69 -4.55 5.49
C GLY A 195 -16.31 -3.17 5.29
N GLN A 196 -16.85 -2.89 4.10
CA GLN A 196 -17.55 -1.64 3.80
C GLN A 196 -18.91 -1.49 4.53
N LYS A 197 -19.46 -2.57 5.07
CA LYS A 197 -20.63 -2.53 5.96
C LYS A 197 -20.30 -2.05 7.37
N ARG A 198 -19.01 -1.99 7.72
CA ARG A 198 -18.51 -1.59 9.05
C ARG A 198 -18.16 -0.11 9.06
N ARG A 199 -18.42 0.59 10.17
CA ARG A 199 -18.09 2.01 10.34
C ARG A 199 -16.65 2.22 10.82
N ILE A 200 -15.68 1.55 10.19
CA ILE A 200 -14.25 1.66 10.53
C ILE A 200 -13.66 2.91 9.87
N LEU A 201 -14.02 3.16 8.62
CA LEU A 201 -13.63 4.31 7.82
C LEU A 201 -14.88 4.91 7.15
N ARG A 202 -14.74 6.13 6.60
CA ARG A 202 -15.71 6.65 5.63
C ARG A 202 -15.49 5.94 4.31
N TRP A 203 -16.55 5.31 3.81
CA TRP A 203 -16.54 4.64 2.52
C TRP A 203 -17.14 5.52 1.41
N PRO A 204 -16.67 5.45 0.17
CA PRO A 204 -15.53 4.63 -0.30
C PRO A 204 -14.20 5.08 0.31
N TYR A 205 -13.20 4.19 0.30
CA TYR A 205 -11.83 4.56 0.65
C TYR A 205 -11.29 5.52 -0.39
N THR A 206 -10.77 6.65 0.06
CA THR A 206 -10.25 7.72 -0.80
C THR A 206 -8.80 8.01 -0.45
N GLU A 207 -7.97 8.14 -1.48
CA GLU A 207 -6.59 8.60 -1.38
C GLU A 207 -6.30 9.71 -2.39
N GLY A 208 -5.20 10.43 -2.16
CA GLY A 208 -4.78 11.51 -3.05
C GLY A 208 -3.28 11.70 -3.11
N LEU A 209 -2.85 12.29 -4.21
CA LEU A 209 -1.46 12.67 -4.50
C LEU A 209 -1.43 14.12 -4.97
N THR A 210 -0.29 14.79 -4.82
CA THR A 210 -0.01 15.98 -5.63
C THR A 210 0.14 15.56 -7.09
N ILE A 211 -0.09 16.48 -8.01
CA ILE A 211 0.06 16.17 -9.44
C ILE A 211 1.50 15.77 -9.78
N GLN A 212 2.50 16.35 -9.10
CA GLN A 212 3.91 16.01 -9.28
C GLN A 212 4.20 14.56 -8.83
N GLU A 213 3.66 14.14 -7.68
CA GLU A 213 3.78 12.75 -7.21
C GLU A 213 3.10 11.77 -8.15
N ALA A 214 1.91 12.12 -8.64
CA ALA A 214 1.14 11.28 -9.57
C ALA A 214 1.82 11.15 -10.94
N MET A 215 2.50 12.21 -11.40
CA MET A 215 3.24 12.22 -12.67
C MET A 215 4.67 11.66 -12.53
N HIS A 216 5.13 11.37 -11.33
CA HIS A 216 6.47 10.85 -11.11
C HIS A 216 6.65 9.46 -11.73
N PRO A 217 7.78 9.17 -12.40
CA PRO A 217 8.02 7.88 -13.07
C PRO A 217 7.88 6.65 -12.18
N LEU A 218 8.20 6.76 -10.88
CA LEU A 218 8.05 5.66 -9.91
C LEU A 218 6.60 5.36 -9.52
N THR A 219 5.66 6.28 -9.73
CA THR A 219 4.24 6.02 -9.43
C THR A 219 3.66 5.10 -10.48
N LEU A 220 3.28 3.89 -10.05
CA LEU A 220 2.80 2.82 -10.93
C LEU A 220 1.30 2.60 -10.73
N MET A 221 0.57 2.44 -11.82
CA MET A 221 -0.73 1.78 -11.83
C MET A 221 -0.49 0.31 -12.10
N ALA A 222 -0.60 -0.51 -11.04
CA ALA A 222 -0.38 -1.94 -11.13
C ALA A 222 -1.67 -2.68 -11.48
N VAL A 223 -1.57 -3.66 -12.36
CA VAL A 223 -2.62 -4.60 -12.78
C VAL A 223 -2.23 -6.05 -12.49
N GLY A 224 -0.99 -6.28 -12.03
CA GLY A 224 -0.49 -7.62 -11.78
C GLY A 224 0.64 -7.67 -10.75
N ILE A 225 0.93 -8.92 -10.33
CA ILE A 225 2.05 -9.33 -9.49
C ILE A 225 2.60 -10.66 -10.01
N TYR A 226 3.92 -10.83 -9.93
CA TYR A 226 4.58 -12.10 -10.39
C TYR A 226 4.17 -12.54 -11.80
N GLY A 227 4.04 -11.59 -12.73
CA GLY A 227 3.65 -11.89 -14.12
C GLY A 227 2.21 -12.35 -14.31
N LYS A 228 1.34 -12.21 -13.28
CA LYS A 228 -0.08 -12.59 -13.33
C LYS A 228 -0.96 -11.40 -12.94
N GLU A 229 -2.23 -11.42 -13.36
CA GLU A 229 -3.22 -10.44 -12.91
C GLU A 229 -3.29 -10.36 -11.37
N LEU A 230 -3.70 -9.19 -10.86
CA LEU A 230 -3.92 -9.01 -9.43
C LEU A 230 -5.03 -9.95 -8.92
N LEU A 231 -4.79 -10.54 -7.76
CA LEU A 231 -5.86 -11.17 -7.00
C LEU A 231 -6.72 -10.10 -6.30
N ASN A 232 -7.96 -10.46 -5.96
CA ASN A 232 -8.92 -9.57 -5.29
C ASN A 232 -8.33 -8.93 -4.02
N GLN A 233 -7.70 -9.74 -3.16
CA GLN A 233 -7.05 -9.29 -1.91
C GLN A 233 -5.85 -8.37 -2.15
N ASN A 234 -5.27 -8.40 -3.33
CA ASN A 234 -4.15 -7.54 -3.71
C ASN A 234 -4.59 -6.24 -4.40
N GLY A 235 -5.90 -6.07 -4.64
CA GLY A 235 -6.48 -4.84 -5.18
C GLY A 235 -6.87 -4.89 -6.65
N ALA A 236 -7.29 -6.09 -7.15
CA ALA A 236 -7.81 -6.26 -8.51
C ALA A 236 -8.91 -5.25 -8.85
N PRO A 237 -9.10 -4.88 -10.14
CA PRO A 237 -8.22 -5.23 -11.25
C PRO A 237 -7.03 -4.28 -11.37
N MET A 238 -7.05 -3.12 -10.68
CA MET A 238 -6.01 -2.10 -10.75
C MET A 238 -5.84 -1.36 -9.42
N ARG A 239 -4.59 -1.03 -9.10
CA ARG A 239 -4.23 -0.31 -7.88
C ARG A 239 -3.04 0.62 -8.08
N LEU A 240 -2.88 1.60 -7.19
CA LEU A 240 -1.63 2.35 -7.12
C LEU A 240 -0.53 1.58 -6.39
N VAL A 241 0.70 1.84 -6.81
CA VAL A 241 1.92 1.51 -6.07
C VAL A 241 2.83 2.72 -6.08
N ILE A 242 3.13 3.24 -4.88
CA ILE A 242 3.95 4.43 -4.67
C ILE A 242 5.05 4.02 -3.67
N PRO A 243 6.22 3.55 -4.16
CA PRO A 243 7.16 2.80 -3.34
C PRO A 243 7.80 3.60 -2.20
N TRP A 244 7.89 4.93 -2.30
CA TRP A 244 8.48 5.79 -1.27
C TRP A 244 7.51 6.26 -0.18
N LYS A 245 6.20 5.92 -0.33
CA LYS A 245 5.16 6.27 0.63
C LYS A 245 4.72 5.05 1.44
N TYR A 246 4.14 5.29 2.60
CA TYR A 246 3.49 4.22 3.35
C TYR A 246 2.38 3.55 2.54
N GLY A 247 2.25 2.23 2.70
CA GLY A 247 1.42 1.38 1.85
C GLY A 247 -0.06 1.76 1.77
N PHE A 248 -0.61 2.49 2.75
CA PHE A 248 -2.01 2.95 2.71
C PHE A 248 -2.27 3.98 1.60
N LYS A 249 -1.24 4.69 1.13
CA LYS A 249 -1.33 5.60 -0.03
C LYS A 249 -1.55 4.85 -1.34
N SER A 250 -1.20 3.57 -1.38
CA SER A 250 -1.33 2.70 -2.55
C SER A 250 -2.73 2.10 -2.62
N ILE A 251 -3.72 2.95 -2.90
CA ILE A 251 -5.15 2.62 -2.97
C ILE A 251 -5.44 1.50 -3.98
N LYS A 252 -6.44 0.65 -3.67
CA LYS A 252 -6.78 -0.60 -4.35
C LYS A 252 -8.14 -0.54 -5.02
N SER A 253 -8.34 -1.38 -6.06
CA SER A 253 -9.63 -1.53 -6.76
C SER A 253 -10.24 -0.18 -7.13
N ILE A 254 -9.44 0.64 -7.83
CA ILE A 254 -9.75 2.02 -8.17
C ILE A 254 -10.84 2.06 -9.23
N ASN A 255 -11.93 2.81 -8.96
CA ASN A 255 -12.98 3.07 -9.94
C ASN A 255 -13.28 4.56 -10.17
N LYS A 256 -12.56 5.46 -9.47
CA LYS A 256 -12.64 6.91 -9.72
C LYS A 256 -11.28 7.56 -9.68
N ILE A 257 -11.08 8.51 -10.61
CA ILE A 257 -9.93 9.41 -10.68
C ILE A 257 -10.48 10.84 -10.81
N ARG A 258 -10.07 11.73 -9.91
CA ARG A 258 -10.53 13.12 -9.95
C ARG A 258 -9.37 14.09 -9.87
N PHE A 259 -9.24 14.94 -10.87
CA PHE A 259 -8.31 16.07 -10.89
C PHE A 259 -8.89 17.26 -10.13
N GLN A 260 -8.10 17.93 -9.29
CA GLN A 260 -8.62 19.01 -8.46
C GLN A 260 -7.55 20.03 -8.06
N GLU A 261 -7.99 21.28 -7.85
CA GLU A 261 -7.12 22.37 -7.44
C GLU A 261 -6.72 22.27 -5.97
N ARG A 262 -7.65 21.84 -5.10
CA ARG A 262 -7.45 21.79 -3.65
C ARG A 262 -7.03 20.39 -3.21
N GLN A 263 -6.20 20.34 -2.14
CA GLN A 263 -5.79 19.08 -1.54
C GLN A 263 -7.01 18.24 -1.12
N PRO A 264 -7.11 16.99 -1.59
CA PRO A 264 -8.19 16.08 -1.21
C PRO A 264 -8.08 15.68 0.26
N LYS A 265 -9.24 15.46 0.88
CA LYS A 265 -9.33 14.80 2.17
C LYS A 265 -9.25 13.30 1.95
N THR A 266 -8.27 12.63 2.59
CA THR A 266 -8.06 11.18 2.47
C THR A 266 -8.68 10.43 3.65
N SER A 267 -9.01 9.15 3.46
CA SER A 267 -9.78 8.37 4.44
C SER A 267 -9.10 8.29 5.80
N TRP A 268 -7.81 7.96 5.85
CA TRP A 268 -7.09 7.90 7.12
C TRP A 268 -6.85 9.27 7.74
N ASN A 269 -6.56 10.30 6.93
CA ASN A 269 -6.40 11.66 7.45
C ASN A 269 -7.71 12.22 8.05
N ILE A 270 -8.87 11.85 7.49
CA ILE A 270 -10.18 12.20 8.10
C ILE A 270 -10.36 11.47 9.44
N SER A 271 -10.00 10.19 9.50
CA SER A 271 -10.27 9.31 10.64
C SER A 271 -9.34 9.58 11.83
N ALA A 272 -8.06 9.85 11.56
CA ALA A 272 -7.05 10.10 12.58
C ALA A 272 -5.97 11.07 12.05
N PRO A 273 -6.28 12.36 11.94
CA PRO A 273 -5.40 13.36 11.32
C PRO A 273 -4.07 13.55 12.07
N GLN A 274 -4.02 13.21 13.35
CA GLN A 274 -2.81 13.23 14.17
C GLN A 274 -1.88 12.02 13.93
N GLU A 275 -2.36 10.97 13.26
CA GLU A 275 -1.61 9.75 13.00
C GLU A 275 -1.23 9.59 11.52
N TYR A 276 -2.04 10.14 10.61
CA TYR A 276 -1.93 9.93 9.16
C TYR A 276 -1.94 11.26 8.41
N GLY A 277 -0.76 11.66 7.95
CA GLY A 277 -0.59 12.84 7.13
C GLY A 277 -0.98 12.61 5.67
N PHE A 278 -1.11 13.70 4.91
CA PHE A 278 -1.46 13.64 3.49
C PHE A 278 -0.34 13.04 2.65
N TYR A 279 0.90 13.49 2.87
CA TYR A 279 2.04 13.01 2.08
C TYR A 279 2.40 11.57 2.41
N ALA A 280 2.39 11.20 3.68
CA ALA A 280 2.65 9.86 4.18
C ALA A 280 3.91 9.22 3.58
N ASN A 281 4.97 10.03 3.43
CA ASN A 281 6.27 9.55 2.99
C ASN A 281 6.90 8.70 4.08
N VAL A 282 7.56 7.60 3.70
CA VAL A 282 8.30 6.78 4.67
C VAL A 282 9.42 7.61 5.29
N ASN A 283 9.32 7.86 6.59
CA ASN A 283 10.27 8.67 7.33
C ASN A 283 10.61 8.05 8.69
N PRO A 284 11.82 7.50 8.88
CA PRO A 284 12.23 6.88 10.13
C PRO A 284 12.38 7.88 11.30
N ALA A 285 12.45 9.18 11.02
CA ALA A 285 12.59 10.24 12.02
C ALA A 285 11.25 10.81 12.52
N VAL A 286 10.11 10.29 12.02
CA VAL A 286 8.76 10.69 12.42
C VAL A 286 8.01 9.43 12.85
N ASP A 287 7.92 9.24 14.17
CA ASP A 287 7.23 8.08 14.73
C ASP A 287 5.71 8.20 14.59
N HIS A 288 5.04 7.07 14.46
CA HIS A 288 3.61 6.99 14.68
C HIS A 288 3.33 7.18 16.19
N PRO A 289 2.22 7.82 16.60
CA PRO A 289 1.94 8.05 18.03
C PRO A 289 1.95 6.78 18.90
N ARG A 290 1.78 5.60 18.30
CA ARG A 290 1.69 4.31 19.02
C ARG A 290 2.92 3.41 18.87
N TRP A 291 3.82 3.67 17.90
CA TRP A 291 5.04 2.88 17.68
C TRP A 291 6.10 3.66 16.92
N SER A 292 7.35 3.19 17.03
CA SER A 292 8.46 3.79 16.29
C SER A 292 8.49 3.37 14.82
N GLN A 293 8.87 4.31 13.95
CA GLN A 293 9.09 4.07 12.53
C GLN A 293 10.57 3.83 12.17
N ALA A 294 11.47 3.89 13.16
CA ALA A 294 12.91 3.77 12.92
C ALA A 294 13.34 2.39 12.40
N ARG A 295 12.56 1.36 12.68
CA ARG A 295 12.83 -0.02 12.25
C ARG A 295 11.60 -0.67 11.67
N GLU A 296 11.82 -1.64 10.80
CA GLU A 296 10.76 -2.41 10.15
C GLU A 296 11.04 -3.92 10.21
N ARG A 297 9.97 -4.70 10.19
CA ARG A 297 10.04 -6.16 10.11
C ARG A 297 9.80 -6.60 8.67
N ARG A 298 10.79 -7.23 8.04
CA ARG A 298 10.61 -7.83 6.72
C ARG A 298 9.77 -9.11 6.85
N ILE A 299 8.63 -9.17 6.16
CA ILE A 299 7.79 -10.37 6.12
C ILE A 299 8.54 -11.51 5.39
N GLY A 300 8.29 -12.75 5.78
CA GLY A 300 8.88 -13.93 5.13
C GLY A 300 10.33 -14.23 5.51
N THR A 301 10.99 -13.41 6.35
CA THR A 301 12.38 -13.64 6.78
C THR A 301 12.44 -14.33 8.13
N GLY A 302 12.18 -15.66 8.16
CA GLY A 302 12.28 -16.49 9.36
C GLY A 302 11.15 -16.29 10.40
N PHE A 303 11.22 -17.05 11.50
CA PHE A 303 10.13 -17.17 12.47
C PHE A 303 9.76 -15.86 13.19
N PHE A 304 10.71 -14.92 13.33
CA PHE A 304 10.52 -13.63 13.99
C PHE A 304 10.63 -12.43 13.04
N GLY A 305 10.87 -12.65 11.75
CA GLY A 305 11.13 -11.59 10.78
C GLY A 305 12.36 -10.75 11.14
N ALA A 306 13.34 -10.62 10.25
CA ALA A 306 14.49 -9.78 10.52
C ALA A 306 14.05 -8.31 10.67
N LYS A 307 14.33 -7.70 11.83
CA LYS A 307 14.16 -6.25 12.03
C LYS A 307 15.34 -5.52 11.41
N GLN A 308 15.06 -4.66 10.45
CA GLN A 308 16.06 -3.82 9.77
C GLN A 308 15.75 -2.33 9.99
N PRO A 309 16.75 -1.44 9.87
CA PRO A 309 16.51 0.00 9.87
C PRO A 309 15.57 0.39 8.72
N THR A 310 14.64 1.30 8.98
CA THR A 310 13.83 1.93 7.94
C THR A 310 14.65 3.03 7.27
N THR A 311 14.62 3.11 5.95
CA THR A 311 15.27 4.16 5.16
C THR A 311 14.30 5.26 4.78
N LEU A 312 14.78 6.50 4.76
CA LEU A 312 13.99 7.66 4.31
C LEU A 312 13.47 7.41 2.89
N PHE A 313 12.20 7.78 2.64
CA PHE A 313 11.52 7.49 1.39
C PHE A 313 11.59 6.01 0.96
N ASN A 314 11.69 5.09 1.95
CA ASN A 314 11.80 3.65 1.70
C ASN A 314 13.01 3.28 0.81
N GLY A 315 14.04 4.13 0.79
CA GLY A 315 15.25 3.94 -0.02
C GLY A 315 15.19 4.53 -1.44
N TYR A 316 14.18 5.37 -1.73
CA TYR A 316 14.03 6.05 -3.02
C TYR A 316 14.34 7.56 -2.93
N ALA A 317 15.20 7.96 -1.98
CA ALA A 317 15.48 9.38 -1.74
C ALA A 317 16.10 10.07 -2.96
N ASP A 318 17.00 9.39 -3.67
CA ASP A 318 17.69 9.97 -4.82
C ASP A 318 16.73 10.33 -5.96
N GLU A 319 15.61 9.61 -6.08
CA GLU A 319 14.62 9.83 -7.13
C GLU A 319 13.54 10.83 -6.74
N VAL A 320 13.20 10.97 -5.44
CA VAL A 320 11.98 11.68 -5.03
C VAL A 320 12.20 12.84 -4.07
N ALA A 321 13.38 13.00 -3.46
CA ALA A 321 13.61 14.04 -2.46
C ALA A 321 13.35 15.45 -3.00
N ASP A 322 13.64 15.70 -4.27
CA ASP A 322 13.42 16.99 -4.91
C ASP A 322 11.94 17.42 -4.99
N LEU A 323 11.01 16.46 -5.00
CA LEU A 323 9.57 16.74 -4.95
C LEU A 323 9.16 17.49 -3.66
N TYR A 324 9.95 17.34 -2.62
CA TYR A 324 9.68 17.84 -1.26
C TYR A 324 10.64 18.94 -0.82
N ARG A 325 11.42 19.49 -1.76
CA ARG A 325 12.36 20.57 -1.46
C ARG A 325 11.65 21.77 -0.83
N GLY A 326 12.11 22.20 0.34
CA GLY A 326 11.49 23.29 1.11
C GLY A 326 10.29 22.87 1.97
N LEU A 327 9.86 21.61 1.91
CA LEU A 327 8.80 21.09 2.77
C LEU A 327 9.39 20.53 4.07
N ASN A 328 8.85 20.94 5.23
CA ASN A 328 9.23 20.33 6.50
C ASN A 328 8.60 18.94 6.65
N LEU A 329 9.36 17.89 6.38
CA LEU A 329 8.90 16.50 6.42
C LEU A 329 8.54 15.96 7.82
N ARG A 330 8.84 16.71 8.89
CA ARG A 330 8.37 16.36 10.24
C ARG A 330 6.98 16.90 10.52
N LYS A 331 6.59 17.97 9.86
CA LYS A 331 5.27 18.61 9.98
C LYS A 331 4.31 18.08 8.92
N TYR A 332 4.81 17.86 7.71
CA TYR A 332 4.03 17.42 6.55
C TYR A 332 4.40 15.96 6.21
N TYR A 333 3.89 15.05 7.00
CA TYR A 333 4.10 13.61 6.84
C TYR A 333 2.87 12.89 6.26
#